data_eb28d472b6f40dc7813ca6971e6f8f98
#
_entry.id   eb28d472b6f40dc7813ca6971e6f8f98
#
_cell.length_a   1.000
_cell.length_b   1.000
_cell.length_c   1.000
_cell.angle_alpha   90.00
_cell.angle_beta   90.00
_cell.angle_gamma   90.00
#
_symmetry.space_group_name_H-M   'P 1'
#
loop_
_entity.id
_entity.type
_entity.pdbx_description
1 polymer ?
#
loop_
_entity_poly.entity_id
_entity_poly.type
_entity_poly.pdbx_seq_one_letter_code
_entity_poly.pdbx_strand_id
1 'polypeptide(L)'
;MNFNWDVFWQYLLQPSGVYLTGLWLTCVISVLAMAMGCALGLAAALLRLSRNPLLQLPVRFYVWLMRGTPLLVQIVFLYTALAAGGIFRFEDVQLFGLVVPGNIQAAIIALGLNEGAYMAEIIRAGIGAVDKGQYEAGRCLGMTFAKLMRRIVLPQAFRVIVPPLGNEFNVMLKNTTLVSVIGVQELLLSTQMVTSATFRVFELYLVVALYFLLLTTLWGLFQRCLEKRFGQSDRPAPPAAGSRMFGRHTFKLLRGR
;
A
#
# COMPACT_ATOMS: atom_id res chain seq x y z
N MET A 1 -36.69 -10.95 -7.67
CA MET A 1 -36.09 -11.44 -6.41
C MET A 1 -36.26 -10.33 -5.37
N ASN A 2 -36.95 -10.60 -4.27
CA ASN A 2 -37.11 -9.61 -3.21
C ASN A 2 -35.89 -9.68 -2.30
N PHE A 3 -35.36 -8.53 -1.88
CA PHE A 3 -34.29 -8.44 -0.91
C PHE A 3 -34.71 -9.06 0.43
N ASN A 4 -33.89 -9.94 0.96
CA ASN A 4 -34.15 -10.59 2.24
C ASN A 4 -33.41 -9.92 3.37
N TRP A 5 -34.12 -9.09 4.14
CA TRP A 5 -33.58 -8.34 5.26
C TRP A 5 -33.07 -9.24 6.40
N ASP A 6 -33.70 -10.40 6.63
CA ASP A 6 -33.29 -11.30 7.70
C ASP A 6 -31.92 -11.90 7.42
N VAL A 7 -31.68 -12.36 6.18
CA VAL A 7 -30.38 -12.86 5.74
C VAL A 7 -29.31 -11.76 5.83
N PHE A 8 -29.64 -10.54 5.37
CA PHE A 8 -28.72 -9.42 5.43
C PHE A 8 -28.28 -9.12 6.86
N TRP A 9 -29.22 -8.93 7.79
CA TRP A 9 -28.92 -8.61 9.18
C TRP A 9 -28.25 -9.77 9.91
N GLN A 10 -28.63 -11.01 9.61
CA GLN A 10 -27.98 -12.20 10.16
C GLN A 10 -26.49 -12.22 9.84
N TYR A 11 -26.12 -12.12 8.56
CA TYR A 11 -24.71 -12.18 8.16
C TYR A 11 -23.91 -10.91 8.52
N LEU A 12 -24.56 -9.77 8.65
CA LEU A 12 -23.93 -8.53 9.05
C LEU A 12 -23.60 -8.50 10.55
N LEU A 13 -24.55 -8.90 11.40
CA LEU A 13 -24.44 -8.79 12.86
C LEU A 13 -24.00 -10.07 13.54
N GLN A 14 -24.26 -11.22 12.93
CA GLN A 14 -23.90 -12.55 13.43
C GLN A 14 -23.12 -13.32 12.35
N PRO A 15 -21.91 -12.86 11.99
CA PRO A 15 -21.14 -13.50 10.93
C PRO A 15 -20.84 -14.96 11.29
N SER A 16 -21.00 -15.84 10.32
CA SER A 16 -20.61 -17.25 10.47
C SER A 16 -19.10 -17.37 10.70
N GLY A 17 -18.64 -18.49 11.28
CA GLY A 17 -17.22 -18.75 11.48
C GLY A 17 -16.40 -18.63 10.20
N VAL A 18 -16.98 -18.97 9.04
CA VAL A 18 -16.36 -18.82 7.72
C VAL A 18 -16.03 -17.36 7.40
N TYR A 19 -16.96 -16.44 7.69
CA TYR A 19 -16.74 -15.00 7.51
C TYR A 19 -15.66 -14.45 8.43
N LEU A 20 -15.68 -14.86 9.72
CA LEU A 20 -14.67 -14.42 10.69
C LEU A 20 -13.27 -14.92 10.34
N THR A 21 -13.17 -16.17 9.90
CA THR A 21 -11.90 -16.75 9.42
C THR A 21 -11.40 -16.02 8.16
N GLY A 22 -12.31 -15.76 7.20
CA GLY A 22 -11.96 -14.98 5.99
C GLY A 22 -11.52 -13.56 6.31
N LEU A 23 -12.20 -12.88 7.23
CA LEU A 23 -11.83 -11.54 7.71
C LEU A 23 -10.45 -11.53 8.38
N TRP A 24 -10.21 -12.51 9.27
CA TRP A 24 -8.92 -12.67 9.91
C TRP A 24 -7.80 -12.89 8.90
N LEU A 25 -8.02 -13.78 7.92
CA LEU A 25 -7.03 -14.09 6.89
C LEU A 25 -6.74 -12.88 6.00
N THR A 26 -7.77 -12.10 5.63
CA THR A 26 -7.60 -10.80 4.94
C THR A 26 -6.66 -9.88 5.71
N CYS A 27 -6.86 -9.72 7.02
CA CYS A 27 -6.01 -8.87 7.87
C CYS A 27 -4.58 -9.41 7.96
N VAL A 28 -4.41 -10.71 8.20
CA VAL A 28 -3.09 -11.35 8.34
C VAL A 28 -2.29 -11.23 7.05
N ILE A 29 -2.88 -11.58 5.91
CA ILE A 29 -2.22 -11.46 4.60
C ILE A 29 -1.83 -10.00 4.32
N SER A 30 -2.73 -9.04 4.59
CA SER A 30 -2.44 -7.62 4.38
C SER A 30 -1.25 -7.14 5.21
N VAL A 31 -1.19 -7.52 6.49
CA VAL A 31 -0.08 -7.12 7.39
C VAL A 31 1.22 -7.75 6.96
N LEU A 32 1.23 -9.06 6.67
CA LEU A 32 2.45 -9.78 6.28
C LEU A 32 2.98 -9.32 4.92
N ALA A 33 2.09 -9.16 3.93
CA ALA A 33 2.45 -8.64 2.62
C ALA A 33 2.98 -7.19 2.70
N MET A 34 2.34 -6.34 3.51
CA MET A 34 2.80 -4.97 3.73
C MET A 34 4.16 -4.91 4.42
N ALA A 35 4.38 -5.74 5.46
CA ALA A 35 5.67 -5.81 6.14
C ALA A 35 6.78 -6.26 5.18
N MET A 36 6.53 -7.30 4.37
CA MET A 36 7.44 -7.74 3.33
C MET A 36 7.68 -6.65 2.28
N GLY A 37 6.62 -5.98 1.82
CA GLY A 37 6.69 -4.88 0.86
C GLY A 37 7.51 -3.70 1.37
N CYS A 38 7.32 -3.30 2.62
CA CYS A 38 8.13 -2.25 3.26
C CYS A 38 9.61 -2.63 3.35
N ALA A 39 9.93 -3.88 3.71
CA ALA A 39 11.30 -4.37 3.79
C ALA A 39 11.98 -4.40 2.42
N LEU A 40 11.31 -4.95 1.40
CA LEU A 40 11.79 -4.99 0.02
C LEU A 40 11.91 -3.59 -0.58
N GLY A 41 10.91 -2.74 -0.35
CA GLY A 41 10.92 -1.35 -0.82
C GLY A 41 12.03 -0.53 -0.23
N LEU A 42 12.31 -0.69 1.08
CA LEU A 42 13.46 -0.04 1.73
C LEU A 42 14.77 -0.53 1.13
N ALA A 43 14.95 -1.84 0.98
CA ALA A 43 16.15 -2.41 0.37
C ALA A 43 16.34 -1.89 -1.07
N ALA A 44 15.27 -1.91 -1.88
CA ALA A 44 15.28 -1.40 -3.24
C ALA A 44 15.60 0.11 -3.31
N ALA A 45 15.02 0.93 -2.43
CA ALA A 45 15.31 2.35 -2.36
C ALA A 45 16.78 2.63 -2.00
N LEU A 46 17.33 1.90 -1.02
CA LEU A 46 18.74 2.02 -0.63
C LEU A 46 19.69 1.62 -1.77
N LEU A 47 19.39 0.54 -2.48
CA LEU A 47 20.19 0.11 -3.65
C LEU A 47 20.14 1.14 -4.78
N ARG A 48 19.01 1.82 -4.98
CA ARG A 48 18.89 2.91 -5.99
C ARG A 48 19.61 4.19 -5.61
N LEU A 49 19.90 4.42 -4.32
CA LEU A 49 20.73 5.53 -3.86
C LEU A 49 22.23 5.25 -4.05
N SER A 50 22.62 4.01 -4.32
CA SER A 50 24.00 3.64 -4.63
C SER A 50 24.47 4.34 -5.92
N ARG A 51 25.76 4.69 -5.98
CA ARG A 51 26.39 5.21 -7.21
C ARG A 51 26.73 4.14 -8.22
N ASN A 52 26.66 2.85 -7.83
CA ASN A 52 27.02 1.73 -8.69
C ASN A 52 25.81 1.38 -9.60
N PRO A 53 25.93 1.51 -10.93
CA PRO A 53 24.87 1.19 -11.88
C PRO A 53 24.49 -0.30 -11.88
N LEU A 54 25.43 -1.20 -11.55
CA LEU A 54 25.18 -2.63 -11.45
C LEU A 54 24.17 -2.98 -10.34
N LEU A 55 24.10 -2.18 -9.28
CA LEU A 55 23.13 -2.34 -8.21
C LEU A 55 21.79 -1.67 -8.55
N GLN A 56 21.83 -0.59 -9.33
CA GLN A 56 20.62 0.14 -9.71
C GLN A 56 19.80 -0.60 -10.79
N LEU A 57 20.46 -1.23 -11.76
CA LEU A 57 19.80 -1.82 -12.93
C LEU A 57 18.80 -2.92 -12.55
N PRO A 58 19.14 -3.94 -11.72
CA PRO A 58 18.19 -4.95 -11.29
C PRO A 58 16.97 -4.37 -10.56
N VAL A 59 17.21 -3.37 -9.72
CA VAL A 59 16.11 -2.71 -8.96
C VAL A 59 15.20 -1.90 -9.89
N ARG A 60 15.77 -1.20 -10.89
CA ARG A 60 14.96 -0.49 -11.89
C ARG A 60 14.11 -1.46 -12.71
N PHE A 61 14.68 -2.59 -13.11
CA PHE A 61 13.96 -3.65 -13.81
C PHE A 61 12.83 -4.23 -12.95
N TYR A 62 13.12 -4.57 -11.69
CA TYR A 62 12.12 -5.05 -10.74
C TYR A 62 10.95 -4.07 -10.58
N VAL A 63 11.24 -2.79 -10.31
CA VAL A 63 10.22 -1.77 -10.14
C VAL A 63 9.41 -1.56 -11.43
N TRP A 64 10.08 -1.55 -12.59
CA TRP A 64 9.43 -1.45 -13.89
C TRP A 64 8.49 -2.63 -14.15
N LEU A 65 8.96 -3.86 -13.89
CA LEU A 65 8.17 -5.07 -14.10
C LEU A 65 6.93 -5.12 -13.19
N MET A 66 7.13 -4.92 -11.89
CA MET A 66 6.05 -5.05 -10.89
C MET A 66 5.00 -3.94 -11.02
N ARG A 67 5.40 -2.73 -11.37
CA ARG A 67 4.45 -1.62 -11.57
C ARG A 67 3.88 -1.55 -12.99
N GLY A 68 4.51 -2.21 -13.94
CA GLY A 68 4.08 -2.25 -15.34
C GLY A 68 3.13 -3.41 -15.67
N THR A 69 2.94 -4.37 -14.76
CA THR A 69 2.07 -5.53 -14.98
C THR A 69 0.92 -5.57 -13.96
N PRO A 70 -0.28 -6.09 -14.35
CA PRO A 70 -1.40 -6.19 -13.42
C PRO A 70 -1.11 -7.16 -12.26
N LEU A 71 -1.44 -6.75 -11.04
CA LEU A 71 -1.23 -7.56 -9.83
C LEU A 71 -1.88 -8.95 -9.92
N LEU A 72 -3.10 -9.04 -10.46
CA LEU A 72 -3.79 -10.31 -10.65
C LEU A 72 -2.95 -11.27 -11.52
N VAL A 73 -2.35 -10.78 -12.60
CA VAL A 73 -1.48 -11.58 -13.48
C VAL A 73 -0.25 -12.08 -12.72
N GLN A 74 0.34 -11.23 -11.88
CA GLN A 74 1.50 -11.62 -11.05
C GLN A 74 1.13 -12.73 -10.06
N ILE A 75 -0.02 -12.65 -9.41
CA ILE A 75 -0.53 -13.68 -8.48
C ILE A 75 -0.71 -15.02 -9.19
N VAL A 76 -1.44 -15.02 -10.33
CA VAL A 76 -1.71 -16.23 -11.11
C VAL A 76 -0.42 -16.81 -11.70
N PHE A 77 0.47 -15.94 -12.20
CA PHE A 77 1.77 -16.38 -12.74
C PHE A 77 2.60 -17.06 -11.65
N LEU A 78 2.74 -16.44 -10.48
CA LEU A 78 3.58 -16.97 -9.41
C LEU A 78 3.07 -18.31 -8.86
N TYR A 79 1.76 -18.44 -8.67
CA TYR A 79 1.18 -19.66 -8.09
C TYR A 79 0.87 -20.74 -9.12
N THR A 80 0.21 -20.38 -10.22
CA THR A 80 -0.34 -21.33 -11.19
C THR A 80 0.62 -21.59 -12.34
N ALA A 81 1.16 -20.53 -12.99
CA ALA A 81 1.95 -20.71 -14.19
C ALA A 81 3.32 -21.34 -13.91
N LEU A 82 4.00 -20.97 -12.82
CA LEU A 82 5.28 -21.58 -12.44
C LEU A 82 5.10 -23.07 -12.08
N ALA A 83 4.01 -23.43 -11.41
CA ALA A 83 3.68 -24.81 -11.09
C ALA A 83 3.35 -25.63 -12.35
N ALA A 84 2.55 -25.07 -13.26
CA ALA A 84 2.20 -25.71 -14.53
C ALA A 84 3.40 -25.90 -15.45
N GLY A 85 4.36 -24.96 -15.42
CA GLY A 85 5.63 -25.06 -16.15
C GLY A 85 6.67 -25.98 -15.53
N GLY A 86 6.38 -26.60 -14.37
CA GLY A 86 7.31 -27.47 -13.64
C GLY A 86 8.53 -26.74 -13.07
N ILE A 87 8.50 -25.40 -13.00
CA ILE A 87 9.62 -24.57 -12.53
C ILE A 87 9.66 -24.51 -11.02
N PHE A 88 8.50 -24.19 -10.38
CA PHE A 88 8.39 -24.08 -8.95
C PHE A 88 6.93 -24.28 -8.51
N ARG A 89 6.73 -24.98 -7.38
CA ARG A 89 5.43 -25.19 -6.76
C ARG A 89 5.51 -24.83 -5.29
N PHE A 90 4.55 -24.06 -4.82
CA PHE A 90 4.37 -23.79 -3.39
C PHE A 90 3.75 -25.02 -2.73
N GLU A 91 4.50 -25.64 -1.82
CA GLU A 91 4.01 -26.74 -0.99
C GLU A 91 3.57 -26.20 0.39
N ASP A 92 2.71 -26.97 1.05
CA ASP A 92 2.30 -26.63 2.40
C ASP A 92 3.48 -26.78 3.36
N VAL A 93 3.75 -25.74 4.16
CA VAL A 93 4.88 -25.72 5.11
C VAL A 93 4.35 -25.73 6.53
N GLN A 94 4.94 -26.58 7.37
CA GLN A 94 4.69 -26.56 8.80
C GLN A 94 5.63 -25.56 9.48
N LEU A 95 5.07 -24.52 10.08
CA LEU A 95 5.82 -23.51 10.83
C LEU A 95 5.25 -23.39 12.24
N PHE A 96 6.07 -23.64 13.26
CA PHE A 96 5.67 -23.56 14.69
C PHE A 96 4.38 -24.35 15.02
N GLY A 97 4.17 -25.51 14.40
CA GLY A 97 2.97 -26.34 14.60
C GLY A 97 1.73 -25.91 13.82
N LEU A 98 1.83 -24.86 13.02
CA LEU A 98 0.78 -24.41 12.09
C LEU A 98 1.14 -24.82 10.66
N VAL A 99 0.13 -25.34 9.92
CA VAL A 99 0.29 -25.59 8.49
C VAL A 99 -0.04 -24.30 7.75
N VAL A 100 0.93 -23.77 7.01
CA VAL A 100 0.75 -22.62 6.11
C VAL A 100 0.58 -23.15 4.68
N PRO A 101 -0.64 -23.11 4.12
CA PRO A 101 -0.92 -23.57 2.77
C PRO A 101 -0.09 -22.84 1.71
N GLY A 102 0.29 -23.55 0.64
CA GLY A 102 1.11 -23.01 -0.43
C GLY A 102 0.48 -21.80 -1.13
N ASN A 103 -0.84 -21.78 -1.28
CA ASN A 103 -1.54 -20.63 -1.87
C ASN A 103 -1.46 -19.36 -0.98
N ILE A 104 -1.47 -19.49 0.35
CA ILE A 104 -1.30 -18.36 1.27
C ILE A 104 0.13 -17.82 1.19
N GLN A 105 1.13 -18.70 1.10
CA GLN A 105 2.53 -18.29 0.89
C GLN A 105 2.67 -17.50 -0.41
N ALA A 106 2.14 -18.04 -1.51
CA ALA A 106 2.15 -17.37 -2.82
C ALA A 106 1.44 -16.02 -2.78
N ALA A 107 0.31 -15.92 -2.08
CA ALA A 107 -0.44 -14.69 -1.91
C ALA A 107 0.41 -13.60 -1.21
N ILE A 108 1.01 -13.94 -0.07
CA ILE A 108 1.86 -13.00 0.69
C ILE A 108 3.06 -12.56 -0.14
N ILE A 109 3.71 -13.49 -0.86
CA ILE A 109 4.87 -13.19 -1.68
C ILE A 109 4.50 -12.33 -2.89
N ALA A 110 3.42 -12.66 -3.62
CA ALA A 110 2.99 -11.88 -4.78
C ALA A 110 2.60 -10.45 -4.41
N LEU A 111 1.76 -10.32 -3.38
CA LEU A 111 1.33 -9.02 -2.85
C LEU A 111 2.53 -8.22 -2.32
N GLY A 112 3.41 -8.85 -1.55
CA GLY A 112 4.58 -8.19 -0.97
C GLY A 112 5.63 -7.79 -2.01
N LEU A 113 5.85 -8.58 -3.06
CA LEU A 113 6.71 -8.21 -4.19
C LEU A 113 6.15 -7.01 -4.96
N ASN A 114 4.85 -7.02 -5.24
CA ASN A 114 4.21 -5.87 -5.89
C ASN A 114 4.32 -4.61 -5.03
N GLU A 115 3.95 -4.71 -3.76
CA GLU A 115 3.99 -3.60 -2.79
C GLU A 115 5.41 -3.06 -2.61
N GLY A 116 6.42 -3.93 -2.58
CA GLY A 116 7.83 -3.52 -2.48
C GLY A 116 8.28 -2.58 -3.59
N ALA A 117 7.73 -2.74 -4.79
CA ALA A 117 8.03 -1.84 -5.91
C ALA A 117 7.39 -0.46 -5.72
N TYR A 118 6.17 -0.38 -5.17
CA TYR A 118 5.52 0.89 -4.82
C TYR A 118 6.23 1.57 -3.65
N MET A 119 6.57 0.81 -2.61
CA MET A 119 7.33 1.32 -1.46
C MET A 119 8.69 1.87 -1.86
N ALA A 120 9.41 1.22 -2.78
CA ALA A 120 10.69 1.71 -3.28
C ALA A 120 10.57 3.13 -3.89
N GLU A 121 9.51 3.39 -4.65
CA GLU A 121 9.26 4.70 -5.23
C GLU A 121 8.81 5.73 -4.19
N ILE A 122 7.95 5.35 -3.26
CA ILE A 122 7.49 6.23 -2.16
C ILE A 122 8.68 6.67 -1.31
N ILE A 123 9.56 5.72 -0.91
CA ILE A 123 10.74 6.03 -0.11
C ILE A 123 11.71 6.91 -0.90
N ARG A 124 11.95 6.60 -2.18
CA ARG A 124 12.79 7.42 -3.05
C ARG A 124 12.25 8.84 -3.21
N ALA A 125 10.96 8.99 -3.44
CA ALA A 125 10.29 10.28 -3.56
C ALA A 125 10.36 11.08 -2.26
N GLY A 126 10.13 10.45 -1.11
CA GLY A 126 10.24 11.09 0.20
C GLY A 126 11.64 11.60 0.52
N ILE A 127 12.68 10.81 0.19
CA ILE A 127 14.08 11.27 0.35
C ILE A 127 14.37 12.41 -0.62
N GLY A 128 13.88 12.35 -1.86
CA GLY A 128 14.05 13.38 -2.88
C GLY A 128 13.27 14.68 -2.61
N ALA A 129 12.26 14.64 -1.75
CA ALA A 129 11.45 15.80 -1.37
C ALA A 129 12.15 16.71 -0.34
N VAL A 130 13.22 16.24 0.32
CA VAL A 130 13.98 17.05 1.26
C VAL A 130 14.75 18.12 0.51
N ASP A 131 14.64 19.37 0.97
CA ASP A 131 15.24 20.53 0.34
C ASP A 131 16.78 20.39 0.19
N LYS A 132 17.29 20.76 -0.99
CA LYS A 132 18.72 20.67 -1.30
C LYS A 132 19.59 21.52 -0.37
N GLY A 133 19.08 22.66 0.12
CA GLY A 133 19.74 23.51 1.08
C GLY A 133 20.05 22.79 2.39
N GLN A 134 19.24 21.80 2.80
CA GLN A 134 19.53 20.96 3.96
C GLN A 134 20.78 20.10 3.76
N TYR A 135 20.98 19.59 2.54
CA TYR A 135 22.19 18.84 2.19
C TYR A 135 23.43 19.75 2.13
N GLU A 136 23.28 20.93 1.58
CA GLU A 136 24.37 21.92 1.45
C GLU A 136 24.78 22.44 2.82
N ALA A 137 23.82 22.87 3.65
CA ALA A 137 24.08 23.33 5.00
C ALA A 137 24.79 22.29 5.86
N GLY A 138 24.34 21.03 5.79
CA GLY A 138 24.96 19.94 6.53
C GLY A 138 26.40 19.68 6.08
N ARG A 139 26.68 19.80 4.77
CA ARG A 139 28.05 19.68 4.23
C ARG A 139 28.94 20.85 4.68
N CYS A 140 28.44 22.08 4.67
CA CYS A 140 29.16 23.25 5.17
C CYS A 140 29.53 23.10 6.65
N LEU A 141 28.71 22.42 7.45
CA LEU A 141 28.99 22.09 8.84
C LEU A 141 29.93 20.87 9.02
N GLY A 142 30.51 20.34 7.94
CA GLY A 142 31.45 19.21 7.98
C GLY A 142 30.77 17.87 8.33
N MET A 143 29.48 17.74 8.14
CA MET A 143 28.77 16.46 8.43
C MET A 143 29.14 15.41 7.40
N THR A 144 29.46 14.18 7.87
CA THR A 144 29.57 13.03 7.00
C THR A 144 28.19 12.67 6.40
N PHE A 145 28.17 12.05 5.23
CA PHE A 145 26.93 11.66 4.55
C PHE A 145 25.99 10.84 5.46
N ALA A 146 26.52 9.86 6.19
CA ALA A 146 25.74 9.05 7.12
C ALA A 146 25.11 9.87 8.25
N LYS A 147 25.85 10.82 8.81
CA LYS A 147 25.36 11.73 9.87
C LYS A 147 24.29 12.68 9.33
N LEU A 148 24.49 13.22 8.14
CA LEU A 148 23.53 14.06 7.42
C LEU A 148 22.23 13.30 7.15
N MET A 149 22.31 12.11 6.56
CA MET A 149 21.14 11.27 6.31
C MET A 149 20.38 10.96 7.60
N ARG A 150 21.06 10.46 8.62
CA ARG A 150 20.40 10.00 9.87
C ARG A 150 19.79 11.14 10.67
N ARG A 151 20.42 12.32 10.73
CA ARG A 151 20.00 13.42 11.62
C ARG A 151 19.11 14.46 10.95
N ILE A 152 19.25 14.64 9.63
CA ILE A 152 18.55 15.72 8.90
C ILE A 152 17.59 15.14 7.86
N VAL A 153 18.09 14.31 6.95
CA VAL A 153 17.29 13.89 5.78
C VAL A 153 16.23 12.86 6.14
N LEU A 154 16.60 11.75 6.80
CA LEU A 154 15.67 10.67 7.10
C LEU A 154 14.49 11.10 8.00
N PRO A 155 14.68 11.91 9.06
CA PRO A 155 13.56 12.39 9.87
C PRO A 155 12.57 13.26 9.08
N GLN A 156 13.06 14.07 8.12
CA GLN A 156 12.20 14.87 7.25
C GLN A 156 11.52 14.00 6.18
N ALA A 157 12.29 13.13 5.52
CA ALA A 157 11.77 12.20 4.53
C ALA A 157 10.67 11.28 5.11
N PHE A 158 10.85 10.81 6.36
CA PHE A 158 9.88 9.94 7.03
C PHE A 158 8.49 10.60 7.14
N ARG A 159 8.44 11.91 7.40
CA ARG A 159 7.17 12.65 7.46
C ARG A 159 6.46 12.70 6.10
N VAL A 160 7.20 12.74 5.01
CA VAL A 160 6.67 12.71 3.65
C VAL A 160 6.26 11.30 3.23
N ILE A 161 6.94 10.26 3.74
CA ILE A 161 6.70 8.85 3.42
C ILE A 161 5.46 8.29 4.15
N VAL A 162 5.22 8.69 5.39
CA VAL A 162 4.15 8.10 6.24
C VAL A 162 2.76 8.22 5.63
N PRO A 163 2.29 9.37 5.10
CA PRO A 163 0.95 9.47 4.52
C PRO A 163 0.73 8.55 3.32
N PRO A 164 1.60 8.51 2.27
CA PRO A 164 1.46 7.55 1.18
C PRO A 164 1.50 6.10 1.66
N LEU A 165 2.39 5.75 2.60
CA LEU A 165 2.49 4.41 3.17
C LEU A 165 1.18 3.95 3.81
N GLY A 166 0.53 4.85 4.56
CA GLY A 166 -0.78 4.57 5.14
C GLY A 166 -1.85 4.33 4.08
N ASN A 167 -1.81 5.08 2.98
CA ASN A 167 -2.72 4.88 1.86
C ASN A 167 -2.49 3.54 1.14
N GLU A 168 -1.23 3.12 0.95
CA GLU A 168 -0.91 1.82 0.34
C GLU A 168 -1.43 0.65 1.19
N PHE A 169 -1.39 0.73 2.51
CA PHE A 169 -2.01 -0.32 3.34
C PHE A 169 -3.54 -0.38 3.15
N ASN A 170 -4.21 0.77 2.95
CA ASN A 170 -5.63 0.79 2.61
C ASN A 170 -5.91 0.12 1.25
N VAL A 171 -5.02 0.31 0.29
CA VAL A 171 -5.07 -0.38 -1.02
C VAL A 171 -4.81 -1.86 -0.85
N MET A 172 -3.81 -2.25 -0.04
CA MET A 172 -3.46 -3.64 0.27
C MET A 172 -4.64 -4.42 0.84
N LEU A 173 -5.40 -3.84 1.80
CA LEU A 173 -6.61 -4.46 2.35
C LEU A 173 -7.63 -4.88 1.27
N LYS A 174 -7.75 -4.09 0.20
CA LYS A 174 -8.64 -4.38 -0.93
C LYS A 174 -8.01 -5.35 -1.93
N ASN A 175 -6.71 -5.24 -2.17
CA ASN A 175 -5.98 -6.09 -3.10
C ASN A 175 -5.93 -7.56 -2.65
N THR A 176 -6.11 -7.85 -1.35
CA THR A 176 -6.26 -9.24 -0.87
C THR A 176 -7.42 -9.98 -1.53
N THR A 177 -8.45 -9.29 -2.01
CA THR A 177 -9.55 -9.93 -2.75
C THR A 177 -9.07 -10.65 -4.03
N LEU A 178 -7.96 -10.22 -4.62
CA LEU A 178 -7.41 -10.82 -5.83
C LEU A 178 -6.85 -12.23 -5.58
N VAL A 179 -6.48 -12.56 -4.34
CA VAL A 179 -5.91 -13.89 -4.03
C VAL A 179 -6.98 -14.98 -3.95
N SER A 180 -8.27 -14.61 -3.99
CA SER A 180 -9.38 -15.56 -4.14
C SER A 180 -9.24 -16.44 -5.39
N VAL A 181 -8.65 -15.90 -6.47
CA VAL A 181 -8.43 -16.61 -7.74
C VAL A 181 -7.50 -17.81 -7.60
N ILE A 182 -6.58 -17.79 -6.64
CA ILE A 182 -5.70 -18.93 -6.34
C ILE A 182 -6.20 -19.77 -5.15
N GLY A 183 -7.49 -19.63 -4.80
CA GLY A 183 -8.15 -20.44 -3.77
C GLY A 183 -7.84 -20.04 -2.33
N VAL A 184 -7.33 -18.85 -2.07
CA VAL A 184 -7.17 -18.34 -0.71
C VAL A 184 -8.53 -17.91 -0.16
N GLN A 185 -8.98 -18.58 0.89
CA GLN A 185 -10.30 -18.36 1.48
C GLN A 185 -10.33 -17.13 2.40
N GLU A 186 -9.99 -15.97 1.80
CA GLU A 186 -10.13 -14.67 2.45
C GLU A 186 -11.62 -14.23 2.43
N LEU A 187 -11.91 -13.01 2.85
CA LEU A 187 -13.28 -12.54 3.06
C LEU A 187 -14.16 -12.60 1.79
N LEU A 188 -13.63 -12.29 0.59
CA LEU A 188 -14.40 -12.34 -0.65
C LEU A 188 -14.68 -13.78 -1.07
N LEU A 189 -13.70 -14.69 -1.05
CA LEU A 189 -13.93 -16.10 -1.38
C LEU A 189 -14.87 -16.76 -0.38
N SER A 190 -14.75 -16.44 0.90
CA SER A 190 -15.70 -16.87 1.94
C SER A 190 -17.13 -16.42 1.61
N THR A 191 -17.31 -15.19 1.14
CA THR A 191 -18.60 -14.67 0.67
C THR A 191 -19.10 -15.44 -0.55
N GLN A 192 -18.24 -15.71 -1.52
CA GLN A 192 -18.61 -16.47 -2.73
C GLN A 192 -19.09 -17.88 -2.39
N MET A 193 -18.41 -18.57 -1.45
CA MET A 193 -18.82 -19.90 -0.99
C MET A 193 -20.22 -19.90 -0.34
N VAL A 194 -20.47 -18.94 0.56
CA VAL A 194 -21.80 -18.81 1.19
C VAL A 194 -22.85 -18.40 0.16
N THR A 195 -22.51 -17.52 -0.78
CA THR A 195 -23.42 -17.12 -1.87
C THR A 195 -23.79 -18.30 -2.76
N SER A 196 -22.85 -19.16 -3.10
CA SER A 196 -23.10 -20.37 -3.92
C SER A 196 -24.00 -21.38 -3.20
N ALA A 197 -23.93 -21.45 -1.87
CA ALA A 197 -24.78 -22.34 -1.06
C ALA A 197 -26.17 -21.77 -0.83
N THR A 198 -26.33 -20.44 -0.74
CA THR A 198 -27.61 -19.80 -0.37
C THR A 198 -28.35 -19.15 -1.53
N PHE A 199 -27.66 -18.93 -2.66
CA PHE A 199 -28.12 -18.16 -3.83
C PHE A 199 -28.55 -16.71 -3.51
N ARG A 200 -28.05 -16.14 -2.40
CA ARG A 200 -28.33 -14.77 -1.94
C ARG A 200 -27.20 -13.82 -2.34
N VAL A 201 -27.08 -13.57 -3.64
CA VAL A 201 -25.96 -12.78 -4.21
C VAL A 201 -25.98 -11.36 -3.71
N PHE A 202 -27.12 -10.66 -3.84
CA PHE A 202 -27.20 -9.21 -3.56
C PHE A 202 -26.96 -8.90 -2.09
N GLU A 203 -27.61 -9.64 -1.18
CA GLU A 203 -27.50 -9.45 0.26
C GLU A 203 -26.07 -9.67 0.75
N LEU A 204 -25.44 -10.78 0.33
CA LEU A 204 -24.12 -11.16 0.82
C LEU A 204 -23.00 -10.29 0.24
N TYR A 205 -23.11 -9.87 -1.03
CA TYR A 205 -22.14 -8.93 -1.59
C TYR A 205 -22.27 -7.53 -0.97
N LEU A 206 -23.46 -7.11 -0.57
CA LEU A 206 -23.64 -5.88 0.20
C LEU A 206 -22.99 -6.01 1.59
N VAL A 207 -23.16 -7.15 2.26
CA VAL A 207 -22.52 -7.44 3.55
C VAL A 207 -20.99 -7.37 3.43
N VAL A 208 -20.39 -8.06 2.46
CA VAL A 208 -18.92 -8.02 2.30
C VAL A 208 -18.40 -6.61 1.98
N ALA A 209 -19.15 -5.83 1.18
CA ALA A 209 -18.80 -4.44 0.91
C ALA A 209 -18.79 -3.60 2.19
N LEU A 210 -19.74 -3.81 3.10
CA LEU A 210 -19.81 -3.14 4.40
C LEU A 210 -18.64 -3.57 5.31
N TYR A 211 -18.23 -4.85 5.31
CA TYR A 211 -17.05 -5.31 6.05
C TYR A 211 -15.77 -4.65 5.55
N PHE A 212 -15.56 -4.57 4.22
CA PHE A 212 -14.42 -3.85 3.67
C PHE A 212 -14.47 -2.35 3.96
N LEU A 213 -15.66 -1.74 3.91
CA LEU A 213 -15.86 -0.34 4.29
C LEU A 213 -15.51 -0.10 5.76
N LEU A 214 -15.90 -1.01 6.66
CA LEU A 214 -15.54 -0.96 8.07
C LEU A 214 -14.03 -1.05 8.26
N LEU A 215 -13.37 -2.06 7.66
CA LEU A 215 -11.91 -2.24 7.74
C LEU A 215 -11.15 -1.02 7.24
N THR A 216 -11.51 -0.52 6.06
CA THR A 216 -10.84 0.64 5.45
C THR A 216 -11.11 1.93 6.21
N THR A 217 -12.30 2.06 6.84
CA THR A 217 -12.63 3.21 7.69
C THR A 217 -11.83 3.17 8.99
N LEU A 218 -11.76 2.02 9.66
CA LEU A 218 -10.96 1.85 10.89
C LEU A 218 -9.49 2.14 10.62
N TRP A 219 -8.95 1.61 9.51
CA TRP A 219 -7.59 1.94 9.10
C TRP A 219 -7.41 3.43 8.81
N GLY A 220 -8.33 4.07 8.08
CA GLY A 220 -8.27 5.51 7.78
C GLY A 220 -8.35 6.40 9.02
N LEU A 221 -9.05 5.96 10.08
CA LEU A 221 -9.04 6.64 11.38
C LEU A 221 -7.67 6.53 12.06
N PHE A 222 -7.08 5.32 12.05
CA PHE A 222 -5.74 5.09 12.58
C PHE A 222 -4.68 5.87 11.80
N GLN A 223 -4.74 5.84 10.48
CA GLN A 223 -3.84 6.60 9.60
C GLN A 223 -3.88 8.10 9.90
N ARG A 224 -5.06 8.70 10.04
CA ARG A 224 -5.20 10.12 10.40
C ARG A 224 -4.56 10.45 11.75
N CYS A 225 -4.61 9.53 12.71
CA CYS A 225 -3.93 9.69 14.00
C CYS A 225 -2.39 9.69 13.81
N LEU A 226 -1.87 8.79 12.99
CA LEU A 226 -0.43 8.75 12.64
C LEU A 226 0.02 10.02 11.91
N GLU A 227 -0.75 10.46 10.91
CA GLU A 227 -0.45 11.66 10.14
C GLU A 227 -0.42 12.91 11.03
N LYS A 228 -1.37 13.05 11.95
CA LYS A 228 -1.36 14.15 12.93
C LYS A 228 -0.12 14.14 13.80
N ARG A 229 0.37 12.96 14.19
CA ARG A 229 1.56 12.84 15.04
C ARG A 229 2.86 13.11 14.29
N PHE A 230 2.95 12.74 13.02
CA PHE A 230 4.18 12.83 12.21
C PHE A 230 4.16 13.97 11.18
N GLY A 231 2.98 14.46 10.76
CA GLY A 231 2.80 15.44 9.68
C GLY A 231 2.76 16.93 10.13
N GLN A 232 2.94 17.24 11.40
CA GLN A 232 2.70 18.59 11.94
C GLN A 232 3.77 19.65 11.63
N SER A 233 4.67 19.46 10.68
CA SER A 233 5.80 20.42 10.50
C SER A 233 5.86 21.18 9.18
N ASP A 234 5.07 20.89 8.16
CA ASP A 234 5.12 21.62 6.90
C ASP A 234 3.76 22.17 6.47
N ARG A 235 3.22 23.13 7.21
CA ARG A 235 2.38 24.14 6.56
C ARG A 235 3.34 24.97 5.69
N PRO A 236 3.09 25.10 4.36
CA PRO A 236 3.81 26.05 3.55
C PRO A 236 3.74 27.40 4.26
N ALA A 237 4.91 28.07 4.42
CA ALA A 237 4.93 29.43 4.91
C ALA A 237 3.90 30.24 4.11
N PRO A 238 3.03 31.04 4.77
CA PRO A 238 2.09 31.89 4.05
C PRO A 238 2.91 32.69 3.01
N PRO A 239 2.42 32.80 1.75
CA PRO A 239 3.16 33.50 0.71
C PRO A 239 3.53 34.88 1.27
N ALA A 240 4.83 35.19 1.19
CA ALA A 240 5.36 36.44 1.69
C ALA A 240 4.47 37.57 1.22
N ALA A 241 4.07 38.44 2.12
CA ALA A 241 3.10 39.52 1.92
C ALA A 241 3.51 40.59 0.86
N GLY A 242 4.52 40.27 0.00
CA GLY A 242 5.11 41.14 -1.00
C GLY A 242 4.54 41.11 -2.40
N SER A 243 3.62 40.19 -2.77
CA SER A 243 3.15 40.06 -4.17
C SER A 243 1.83 40.79 -4.47
N ARG A 244 1.27 41.57 -3.55
CA ARG A 244 0.04 42.33 -3.80
C ARG A 244 0.23 43.74 -4.37
N MET A 245 1.45 44.11 -4.77
CA MET A 245 1.73 45.51 -5.16
C MET A 245 1.86 45.74 -6.67
N PHE A 246 1.54 44.77 -7.55
CA PHE A 246 1.65 44.96 -9.01
C PHE A 246 0.35 44.65 -9.79
N GLY A 247 -0.80 44.97 -9.28
CA GLY A 247 -2.08 44.66 -9.94
C GLY A 247 -3.14 45.75 -9.95
N ARG A 248 -2.83 47.02 -9.61
CA ARG A 248 -3.86 48.07 -9.55
C ARG A 248 -3.69 49.29 -10.43
N HIS A 249 -2.68 49.37 -11.30
CA HIS A 249 -2.48 50.59 -12.13
C HIS A 249 -2.63 50.42 -13.64
N THR A 250 -2.98 49.27 -14.19
CA THR A 250 -3.08 49.07 -15.66
C THR A 250 -4.51 49.03 -16.21
N PHE A 251 -5.55 49.33 -15.44
CA PHE A 251 -6.93 49.25 -15.91
C PHE A 251 -7.64 50.62 -16.00
N LYS A 252 -6.90 51.74 -15.98
CA LYS A 252 -7.50 53.09 -16.09
C LYS A 252 -7.19 53.84 -17.39
N LEU A 253 -6.52 53.24 -18.38
CA LEU A 253 -6.14 53.91 -19.63
C LEU A 253 -6.86 53.45 -20.91
N LEU A 254 -7.92 52.63 -20.81
CA LEU A 254 -8.71 52.17 -21.97
C LEU A 254 -10.19 52.56 -21.90
N ARG A 255 -10.55 53.65 -21.19
CA ARG A 255 -11.86 54.28 -21.29
C ARG A 255 -11.69 55.76 -21.60
N GLY A 256 -11.43 56.07 -22.88
CA GLY A 256 -11.37 57.44 -23.39
C GLY A 256 -10.95 57.48 -24.84
N ARG A 257 -11.83 57.02 -25.71
CA ARG A 257 -12.13 57.56 -27.06
C ARG A 257 -13.20 56.73 -27.69
#